data_787bb69d9062e615641148f93aad09c0
#
_entry.id   787bb69d9062e615641148f93aad09c0
#
_cell.length_a   1.000
_cell.length_b   1.000
_cell.length_c   1.000
_cell.angle_alpha   90.00
_cell.angle_beta   90.00
_cell.angle_gamma   90.00
#
_symmetry.space_group_name_H-M   'P 1'
#
loop_
_entity.id
_entity.type
_entity.pdbx_description
1 polymer ?
#
loop_
_entity_poly.entity_id
_entity_poly.type
_entity_poly.pdbx_seq_one_letter_code
_entity_poly.pdbx_strand_id
1 'polypeptide(L)'
;MLTEKHTTKGDEAAHDGLTGGLDDLQLPSTLERVLLDAIQLGHGEVVIHTPEHQDRIFLAGGAIAWVVSHDGAGRLSEVMQARGLASHPTLQQVWKGCRTSGRNFAEALVDEGVVDRQAMRSALLEHNARQLASLLHRAEGGRVVFHSVERSYASDLCFSLAELAAEIRRLTEGPDTAVIPVSHALAPAARPSSPPKRPRNQAIMSTISKSLEEIMTLDGAVAAALVDWESGLTLGTIGGNSGFDIELAASGNTGVVKSKMRVMRELGIPGAIEDILITLESQYHLIRPLARNPSLFLYVAIDKSRGNLGLARHRMRGIEDGLKL
;
A
#
# COMPACT_ATOMS: atom_id res chain seq x y z
N MET A 1 -11.81 28.26 -46.42
CA MET A 1 -12.89 27.28 -46.20
C MET A 1 -12.54 26.56 -44.90
N LEU A 2 -13.07 27.12 -43.79
CA LEU A 2 -12.81 26.61 -42.44
C LEU A 2 -13.95 25.60 -42.12
N THR A 3 -13.60 24.37 -41.87
CA THR A 3 -14.52 23.33 -41.39
C THR A 3 -14.64 23.42 -39.87
N GLU A 4 -15.77 23.93 -39.38
CA GLU A 4 -16.19 23.86 -37.99
C GLU A 4 -16.40 22.37 -37.60
N LYS A 5 -15.67 21.92 -36.57
CA LYS A 5 -15.97 20.67 -35.90
C LYS A 5 -17.13 20.89 -34.93
N HIS A 6 -18.26 20.25 -35.22
CA HIS A 6 -19.36 20.12 -34.27
C HIS A 6 -18.92 19.25 -33.10
N THR A 7 -18.72 19.87 -31.94
CA THR A 7 -18.64 19.19 -30.65
C THR A 7 -20.05 18.82 -30.24
N THR A 8 -20.30 17.55 -30.02
CA THR A 8 -21.64 17.05 -29.64
C THR A 8 -21.88 17.29 -28.15
N LYS A 9 -23.06 17.81 -27.82
CA LYS A 9 -23.55 18.15 -26.48
C LYS A 9 -23.55 16.98 -25.45
N GLY A 10 -23.21 15.77 -25.89
CA GLY A 10 -23.06 14.57 -25.06
C GLY A 10 -21.68 14.44 -24.37
N ASP A 11 -20.65 15.00 -25.01
CA ASP A 11 -19.28 14.91 -24.46
C ASP A 11 -19.04 15.94 -23.33
N GLU A 12 -19.69 17.09 -23.36
CA GLU A 12 -19.59 18.09 -22.30
C GLU A 12 -20.23 17.63 -20.98
N ALA A 13 -21.38 16.95 -21.02
CA ALA A 13 -22.07 16.48 -19.82
C ALA A 13 -21.33 15.31 -19.12
N ALA A 14 -20.62 14.47 -19.88
CA ALA A 14 -19.78 13.41 -19.33
C ALA A 14 -18.51 13.96 -18.70
N HIS A 15 -18.01 15.07 -19.24
CA HIS A 15 -16.79 15.73 -18.75
C HIS A 15 -17.02 16.48 -17.43
N ASP A 16 -18.16 17.14 -17.30
CA ASP A 16 -18.55 17.90 -16.09
C ASP A 16 -18.72 16.99 -14.85
N GLY A 17 -19.12 15.74 -15.06
CA GLY A 17 -19.30 14.74 -13.99
C GLY A 17 -17.97 14.19 -13.42
N LEU A 18 -16.88 14.20 -14.18
CA LEU A 18 -15.58 13.65 -13.74
C LEU A 18 -14.70 14.72 -13.07
N THR A 19 -14.86 15.96 -13.46
CA THR A 19 -14.06 17.12 -12.97
C THR A 19 -14.78 17.91 -11.86
N GLY A 20 -16.07 17.66 -11.65
CA GLY A 20 -16.81 18.27 -10.53
C GLY A 20 -16.15 17.97 -9.19
N GLY A 21 -15.98 18.99 -8.34
CA GLY A 21 -15.35 18.87 -7.01
C GLY A 21 -13.90 19.36 -6.92
N LEU A 22 -13.29 19.80 -8.01
CA LEU A 22 -11.94 20.40 -8.00
C LEU A 22 -11.85 21.63 -7.12
N ASP A 23 -12.83 22.53 -7.22
CA ASP A 23 -12.90 23.76 -6.41
C ASP A 23 -12.96 23.46 -4.91
N ASP A 24 -13.59 22.34 -4.56
CA ASP A 24 -13.72 21.88 -3.18
C ASP A 24 -12.41 21.32 -2.58
N LEU A 25 -11.50 20.85 -3.44
CA LEU A 25 -10.24 20.22 -3.01
C LEU A 25 -9.09 21.19 -2.83
N GLN A 26 -9.20 22.44 -3.32
CA GLN A 26 -8.15 23.48 -3.26
C GLN A 26 -6.78 22.93 -3.73
N LEU A 27 -6.76 22.31 -4.91
CA LEU A 27 -5.55 21.71 -5.48
C LEU A 27 -4.50 22.77 -5.82
N PRO A 28 -3.20 22.52 -5.58
CA PRO A 28 -2.15 23.35 -6.16
C PRO A 28 -2.26 23.38 -7.69
N SER A 29 -2.16 24.57 -8.30
CA SER A 29 -2.44 24.81 -9.74
C SER A 29 -1.69 23.84 -10.68
N THR A 30 -0.47 23.43 -10.31
CA THR A 30 0.32 22.48 -11.10
C THR A 30 -0.27 21.06 -11.02
N LEU A 31 -0.70 20.63 -9.84
CA LEU A 31 -1.32 19.34 -9.63
C LEU A 31 -2.69 19.29 -10.32
N GLU A 32 -3.49 20.32 -10.17
CA GLU A 32 -4.80 20.47 -10.80
C GLU A 32 -4.72 20.26 -12.31
N ARG A 33 -3.85 21.03 -12.98
CA ARG A 33 -3.67 20.92 -14.43
C ARG A 33 -3.25 19.53 -14.88
N VAL A 34 -2.22 18.94 -14.22
CA VAL A 34 -1.71 17.62 -14.59
C VAL A 34 -2.75 16.54 -14.31
N LEU A 35 -3.54 16.68 -13.25
CA LEU A 35 -4.60 15.73 -12.92
C LEU A 35 -5.76 15.81 -13.92
N LEU A 36 -6.16 17.01 -14.34
CA LEU A 36 -7.15 17.20 -15.40
C LEU A 36 -6.70 16.58 -16.73
N ASP A 37 -5.47 16.83 -17.15
CA ASP A 37 -4.90 16.23 -18.35
C ASP A 37 -4.90 14.70 -18.24
N ALA A 38 -4.55 14.15 -17.10
CA ALA A 38 -4.53 12.72 -16.84
C ALA A 38 -5.94 12.09 -16.86
N ILE A 39 -6.95 12.78 -16.32
CA ILE A 39 -8.37 12.35 -16.38
C ILE A 39 -8.85 12.32 -17.83
N GLN A 40 -8.50 13.31 -18.66
CA GLN A 40 -8.84 13.35 -20.09
C GLN A 40 -8.18 12.19 -20.88
N LEU A 41 -6.94 11.84 -20.53
CA LEU A 41 -6.25 10.71 -21.15
C LEU A 41 -6.83 9.34 -20.71
N GLY A 42 -7.61 9.32 -19.64
CA GLY A 42 -8.35 8.17 -19.20
C GLY A 42 -7.56 7.14 -18.39
N HIS A 43 -6.23 7.13 -18.45
CA HIS A 43 -5.40 6.18 -17.71
C HIS A 43 -3.99 6.74 -17.49
N GLY A 44 -3.36 6.33 -16.40
CA GLY A 44 -1.98 6.71 -16.11
C GLY A 44 -1.68 6.84 -14.63
N GLU A 45 -0.55 7.44 -14.34
CA GLU A 45 -0.03 7.68 -13.00
C GLU A 45 0.46 9.12 -12.89
N VAL A 46 -0.13 9.88 -11.96
CA VAL A 46 0.37 11.20 -11.57
C VAL A 46 1.28 11.03 -10.37
N VAL A 47 2.53 11.46 -10.51
CA VAL A 47 3.57 11.34 -9.49
C VAL A 47 3.93 12.73 -9.00
N ILE A 48 3.83 12.95 -7.70
CA ILE A 48 4.18 14.20 -7.04
C ILE A 48 5.49 13.97 -6.28
N HIS A 49 6.53 14.68 -6.72
CA HIS A 49 7.85 14.63 -6.08
C HIS A 49 8.01 15.84 -5.17
N THR A 50 8.14 15.60 -3.88
CA THR A 50 8.60 16.59 -2.91
C THR A 50 10.06 16.30 -2.53
N PRO A 51 10.80 17.20 -1.85
CA PRO A 51 12.17 16.92 -1.43
C PRO A 51 12.30 15.68 -0.55
N GLU A 52 11.26 15.34 0.19
CA GLU A 52 11.29 14.27 1.19
C GLU A 52 10.63 12.96 0.71
N HIS A 53 9.67 13.03 -0.24
CA HIS A 53 8.87 11.86 -0.61
C HIS A 53 8.29 11.93 -2.02
N GLN A 54 7.67 10.82 -2.40
CA GLN A 54 6.97 10.65 -3.67
C GLN A 54 5.58 10.11 -3.41
N ASP A 55 4.56 10.91 -3.76
CA ASP A 55 3.15 10.52 -3.70
C ASP A 55 2.67 10.15 -5.10
N ARG A 56 1.63 9.32 -5.21
CA ARG A 56 1.15 8.79 -6.49
C ARG A 56 -0.38 8.74 -6.54
N ILE A 57 -0.93 9.11 -7.70
CA ILE A 57 -2.35 8.96 -8.01
C ILE A 57 -2.46 8.13 -9.27
N PHE A 58 -3.14 7.00 -9.20
CA PHE A 58 -3.38 6.10 -10.33
C PHE A 58 -4.78 6.34 -10.88
N LEU A 59 -4.88 6.42 -12.23
CA LEU A 59 -6.12 6.68 -12.94
C LEU A 59 -6.46 5.51 -13.88
N ALA A 60 -7.75 5.23 -13.97
CA ALA A 60 -8.33 4.29 -14.92
C ALA A 60 -9.74 4.74 -15.32
N GLY A 61 -10.04 4.72 -16.61
CA GLY A 61 -11.33 5.17 -17.15
C GLY A 61 -11.66 6.64 -16.86
N GLY A 62 -10.65 7.50 -16.70
CA GLY A 62 -10.84 8.91 -16.34
C GLY A 62 -11.18 9.14 -14.86
N ALA A 63 -11.11 8.12 -14.02
CA ALA A 63 -11.39 8.20 -12.60
C ALA A 63 -10.15 7.79 -11.77
N ILE A 64 -10.12 8.17 -10.49
CA ILE A 64 -9.05 7.81 -9.58
C ILE A 64 -9.29 6.40 -9.06
N ALA A 65 -8.36 5.49 -9.36
CA ALA A 65 -8.39 4.10 -8.94
C ALA A 65 -7.70 3.88 -7.59
N TRP A 66 -6.54 4.55 -7.37
CA TRP A 66 -5.73 4.35 -6.19
C TRP A 66 -4.87 5.57 -5.87
N VAL A 67 -4.76 5.92 -4.61
CA VAL A 67 -3.90 7.01 -4.12
C VAL A 67 -2.92 6.45 -3.10
N VAL A 68 -1.65 6.83 -3.23
CA VAL A 68 -0.58 6.48 -2.28
C VAL A 68 0.07 7.76 -1.80
N SER A 69 -0.06 8.03 -0.51
CA SER A 69 0.63 9.09 0.18
C SER A 69 1.76 8.52 1.06
N HIS A 70 2.83 9.26 1.17
CA HIS A 70 4.02 8.85 1.94
C HIS A 70 3.72 8.60 3.43
N ASP A 71 2.87 9.39 4.05
CA ASP A 71 2.57 9.24 5.49
C ASP A 71 1.87 7.92 5.81
N GLY A 72 1.30 7.27 4.81
CA GLY A 72 0.63 5.99 4.97
C GLY A 72 -0.56 6.00 5.93
N ALA A 73 -0.97 7.16 6.45
CA ALA A 73 -2.15 7.30 7.32
C ALA A 73 -3.40 6.88 6.56
N GLY A 74 -4.23 6.03 7.18
CA GLY A 74 -5.46 5.54 6.55
C GLY A 74 -5.19 4.53 5.43
N ARG A 75 -4.21 3.64 5.58
CA ARG A 75 -3.98 2.51 4.65
C ARG A 75 -5.24 1.68 4.52
N LEU A 76 -5.46 1.07 3.36
CA LEU A 76 -6.64 0.24 3.13
C LEU A 76 -6.79 -0.85 4.20
N SER A 77 -5.69 -1.50 4.59
CA SER A 77 -5.70 -2.50 5.66
C SER A 77 -6.17 -1.95 7.01
N GLU A 78 -5.79 -0.73 7.36
CA GLU A 78 -6.23 -0.05 8.59
C GLU A 78 -7.71 0.31 8.52
N VAL A 79 -8.17 0.85 7.39
CA VAL A 79 -9.59 1.17 7.15
C VAL A 79 -10.44 -0.09 7.25
N MET A 80 -10.00 -1.20 6.64
CA MET A 80 -10.73 -2.46 6.66
C MET A 80 -10.80 -3.07 8.06
N GLN A 81 -9.72 -3.02 8.83
CA GLN A 81 -9.69 -3.49 10.22
C GLN A 81 -10.56 -2.61 11.12
N ALA A 82 -10.45 -1.28 11.01
CA ALA A 82 -11.26 -0.34 11.79
C ALA A 82 -12.77 -0.52 11.54
N ARG A 83 -13.16 -0.90 10.33
CA ARG A 83 -14.54 -1.22 9.95
C ARG A 83 -14.95 -2.66 10.26
N GLY A 84 -14.06 -3.50 10.77
CA GLY A 84 -14.34 -4.92 11.04
C GLY A 84 -14.59 -5.76 9.79
N LEU A 85 -14.15 -5.30 8.60
CA LEU A 85 -14.39 -5.98 7.32
C LEU A 85 -13.51 -7.21 7.13
N ALA A 86 -12.26 -7.15 7.59
CA ALA A 86 -11.34 -8.27 7.52
C ALA A 86 -10.28 -8.17 8.61
N SER A 87 -9.84 -9.33 9.12
CA SER A 87 -8.74 -9.40 10.06
C SER A 87 -7.38 -9.22 9.36
N HIS A 88 -6.37 -8.76 10.10
CA HIS A 88 -5.02 -8.63 9.56
C HIS A 88 -4.47 -9.95 8.95
N PRO A 89 -4.61 -11.13 9.59
CA PRO A 89 -4.18 -12.40 9.00
C PRO A 89 -4.90 -12.72 7.67
N THR A 90 -6.20 -12.41 7.57
CA THR A 90 -6.98 -12.62 6.34
C THR A 90 -6.46 -11.75 5.20
N LEU A 91 -6.22 -10.45 5.48
CA LEU A 91 -5.65 -9.51 4.51
C LEU A 91 -4.29 -9.96 4.02
N GLN A 92 -3.42 -10.42 4.92
CA GLN A 92 -2.10 -10.96 4.57
C GLN A 92 -2.22 -12.19 3.67
N GLN A 93 -3.14 -13.10 3.96
CA GLN A 93 -3.32 -14.31 3.16
C GLN A 93 -3.71 -14.00 1.73
N VAL A 94 -4.71 -13.13 1.52
CA VAL A 94 -5.16 -12.70 0.18
C VAL A 94 -4.05 -11.96 -0.54
N TRP A 95 -3.36 -11.04 0.14
CA TRP A 95 -2.22 -10.31 -0.42
C TRP A 95 -1.11 -11.23 -0.95
N LYS A 96 -0.74 -12.24 -0.17
CA LYS A 96 0.24 -13.26 -0.60
C LYS A 96 -0.21 -13.97 -1.89
N GLY A 97 -1.50 -14.29 -2.00
CA GLY A 97 -2.09 -14.86 -3.22
C GLY A 97 -2.01 -13.93 -4.41
N CYS A 98 -2.28 -12.63 -4.21
CA CYS A 98 -2.24 -11.62 -5.26
C CYS A 98 -0.83 -11.44 -5.85
N ARG A 99 0.20 -11.41 -5.01
CA ARG A 99 1.59 -11.30 -5.48
C ARG A 99 2.02 -12.43 -6.41
N THR A 100 1.54 -13.63 -6.14
CA THR A 100 1.86 -14.82 -6.97
C THR A 100 1.09 -14.87 -8.27
N SER A 101 -0.13 -14.31 -8.29
CA SER A 101 -1.04 -14.37 -9.43
C SER A 101 -1.09 -13.09 -10.25
N GLY A 102 -0.52 -11.98 -9.77
CA GLY A 102 -0.62 -10.65 -10.39
C GLY A 102 -2.03 -10.04 -10.31
N ARG A 103 -2.94 -10.61 -9.50
CA ARG A 103 -4.32 -10.11 -9.34
C ARG A 103 -4.35 -8.83 -8.52
N ASN A 104 -5.30 -7.95 -8.82
CA ASN A 104 -5.59 -6.78 -7.99
C ASN A 104 -6.07 -7.21 -6.60
N PHE A 105 -5.52 -6.60 -5.56
CA PHE A 105 -5.79 -6.99 -4.17
C PHE A 105 -7.26 -6.75 -3.76
N ALA A 106 -7.83 -5.59 -4.13
CA ALA A 106 -9.21 -5.28 -3.80
C ALA A 106 -10.20 -6.23 -4.51
N GLU A 107 -9.94 -6.54 -5.80
CA GLU A 107 -10.72 -7.51 -6.55
C GLU A 107 -10.60 -8.92 -5.95
N ALA A 108 -9.40 -9.32 -5.55
CA ALA A 108 -9.17 -10.62 -4.94
C ALA A 108 -9.96 -10.79 -3.62
N LEU A 109 -10.02 -9.76 -2.78
CA LEU A 109 -10.80 -9.78 -1.54
C LEU A 109 -12.31 -9.96 -1.80
N VAL A 110 -12.82 -9.35 -2.86
CA VAL A 110 -14.23 -9.51 -3.27
C VAL A 110 -14.48 -10.89 -3.88
N ASP A 111 -13.63 -11.33 -4.81
CA ASP A 111 -13.79 -12.62 -5.51
C ASP A 111 -13.65 -13.82 -4.57
N GLU A 112 -12.83 -13.71 -3.54
CA GLU A 112 -12.66 -14.73 -2.50
C GLU A 112 -13.75 -14.66 -1.42
N GLY A 113 -14.68 -13.71 -1.54
CA GLY A 113 -15.80 -13.56 -0.60
C GLY A 113 -15.39 -13.09 0.80
N VAL A 114 -14.20 -12.50 0.94
CA VAL A 114 -13.73 -11.95 2.22
C VAL A 114 -14.50 -10.70 2.57
N VAL A 115 -14.82 -9.87 1.57
CA VAL A 115 -15.56 -8.61 1.72
C VAL A 115 -16.56 -8.51 0.56
N ASP A 116 -17.77 -8.05 0.84
CA ASP A 116 -18.72 -7.75 -0.24
C ASP A 116 -18.27 -6.51 -1.03
N ARG A 117 -18.73 -6.43 -2.29
CA ARG A 117 -18.27 -5.41 -3.23
C ARG A 117 -18.60 -3.99 -2.82
N GLN A 118 -19.75 -3.78 -2.18
CA GLN A 118 -20.16 -2.45 -1.72
C GLN A 118 -19.31 -1.99 -0.51
N ALA A 119 -19.07 -2.88 0.43
CA ALA A 119 -18.21 -2.61 1.57
C ALA A 119 -16.76 -2.34 1.12
N MET A 120 -16.25 -3.08 0.12
CA MET A 120 -14.94 -2.83 -0.49
C MET A 120 -14.87 -1.45 -1.15
N ARG A 121 -15.90 -1.10 -1.98
CA ARG A 121 -15.98 0.23 -2.60
C ARG A 121 -15.94 1.34 -1.54
N SER A 122 -16.73 1.20 -0.48
CA SER A 122 -16.77 2.18 0.62
C SER A 122 -15.44 2.28 1.37
N ALA A 123 -14.74 1.16 1.61
CA ALA A 123 -13.41 1.17 2.25
C ALA A 123 -12.33 1.80 1.34
N LEU A 124 -12.39 1.54 0.03
CA LEU A 124 -11.50 2.15 -0.95
C LEU A 124 -11.74 3.65 -1.10
N LEU A 125 -13.00 4.09 -1.10
CA LEU A 125 -13.34 5.52 -1.12
C LEU A 125 -12.72 6.25 0.07
N GLU A 126 -12.91 5.71 1.28
CA GLU A 126 -12.33 6.28 2.50
C GLU A 126 -10.79 6.26 2.45
N HIS A 127 -10.18 5.15 2.01
CA HIS A 127 -8.74 5.05 1.85
C HIS A 127 -8.22 6.14 0.90
N ASN A 128 -8.75 6.21 -0.32
CA ASN A 128 -8.33 7.17 -1.33
C ASN A 128 -8.55 8.62 -0.87
N ALA A 129 -9.66 8.91 -0.19
CA ALA A 129 -9.94 10.22 0.37
C ALA A 129 -8.93 10.63 1.44
N ARG A 130 -8.61 9.74 2.39
CA ARG A 130 -7.58 10.01 3.42
C ARG A 130 -6.19 10.22 2.82
N GLN A 131 -5.81 9.38 1.84
CA GLN A 131 -4.53 9.50 1.15
C GLN A 131 -4.45 10.81 0.35
N LEU A 132 -5.52 11.16 -0.36
CA LEU A 132 -5.59 12.40 -1.15
C LEU A 132 -5.53 13.63 -0.23
N ALA A 133 -6.31 13.67 0.85
CA ALA A 133 -6.27 14.77 1.81
C ALA A 133 -4.86 14.96 2.39
N SER A 134 -4.18 13.88 2.78
CA SER A 134 -2.80 13.92 3.28
C SER A 134 -1.81 14.44 2.23
N LEU A 135 -2.00 14.06 0.97
CA LEU A 135 -1.18 14.51 -0.15
C LEU A 135 -1.39 16.00 -0.44
N LEU A 136 -2.63 16.49 -0.40
CA LEU A 136 -2.95 17.90 -0.70
C LEU A 136 -2.29 18.87 0.27
N HIS A 137 -2.23 18.54 1.55
CA HIS A 137 -1.56 19.37 2.56
C HIS A 137 -0.07 19.60 2.29
N ARG A 138 0.56 18.81 1.41
CA ARG A 138 2.00 18.78 1.15
C ARG A 138 2.40 19.03 -0.29
N ALA A 139 1.45 19.03 -1.21
CA ALA A 139 1.73 19.16 -2.64
C ALA A 139 2.21 20.56 -3.06
N GLU A 140 2.18 21.57 -2.17
CA GLU A 140 2.69 22.90 -2.44
C GLU A 140 4.21 22.86 -2.71
N GLY A 141 4.62 23.28 -3.90
CA GLY A 141 6.02 23.31 -4.33
C GLY A 141 6.58 21.98 -4.84
N GLY A 142 5.79 20.92 -4.88
CA GLY A 142 6.18 19.62 -5.45
C GLY A 142 6.25 19.65 -6.98
N ARG A 143 7.20 18.87 -7.55
CA ARG A 143 7.24 18.61 -8.99
C ARG A 143 6.22 17.54 -9.34
N VAL A 144 5.25 17.87 -10.18
CA VAL A 144 4.21 16.95 -10.65
C VAL A 144 4.58 16.42 -12.03
N VAL A 145 4.54 15.09 -12.21
CA VAL A 145 4.87 14.40 -13.46
C VAL A 145 3.77 13.39 -13.77
N PHE A 146 3.32 13.35 -15.01
CA PHE A 146 2.41 12.33 -15.50
C PHE A 146 3.18 11.23 -16.24
N HIS A 147 2.83 9.97 -15.98
CA HIS A 147 3.30 8.80 -16.70
C HIS A 147 2.11 8.06 -17.31
N SER A 148 2.14 7.86 -18.64
CA SER A 148 1.16 7.00 -19.30
C SER A 148 1.50 5.56 -18.99
N VAL A 149 0.75 4.94 -18.08
CA VAL A 149 0.90 3.54 -17.67
C VAL A 149 -0.49 2.91 -17.72
N GLU A 150 -0.61 1.84 -18.47
CA GLU A 150 -1.87 1.09 -18.56
C GLU A 150 -1.91 0.05 -17.44
N ARG A 151 -2.83 0.24 -16.49
CA ARG A 151 -3.13 -0.72 -15.42
C ARG A 151 -4.63 -1.02 -15.44
N SER A 152 -4.98 -2.27 -15.26
CA SER A 152 -6.39 -2.68 -15.18
C SER A 152 -6.91 -2.50 -13.75
N TYR A 153 -8.00 -1.74 -13.62
CA TYR A 153 -8.77 -1.59 -12.40
C TYR A 153 -10.26 -1.79 -12.73
N ALA A 154 -11.01 -2.40 -11.82
CA ALA A 154 -12.45 -2.49 -11.97
C ALA A 154 -13.08 -1.09 -11.91
N SER A 155 -13.83 -0.72 -12.93
CA SER A 155 -14.37 0.65 -13.08
C SER A 155 -15.28 1.09 -11.93
N ASP A 156 -16.01 0.16 -11.33
CA ASP A 156 -16.86 0.39 -10.17
C ASP A 156 -16.09 0.54 -8.84
N LEU A 157 -14.78 0.27 -8.84
CA LEU A 157 -13.87 0.54 -7.74
C LEU A 157 -12.99 1.78 -7.98
N CYS A 158 -13.32 2.58 -9.02
CA CYS A 158 -12.72 3.87 -9.29
C CYS A 158 -13.67 5.01 -8.88
N PHE A 159 -13.12 6.18 -8.61
CA PHE A 159 -13.84 7.30 -8.00
C PHE A 159 -13.59 8.60 -8.77
N SER A 160 -14.66 9.37 -8.96
CA SER A 160 -14.54 10.74 -9.46
C SER A 160 -13.93 11.67 -8.39
N LEU A 161 -13.40 12.80 -8.83
CA LEU A 161 -12.90 13.83 -7.90
C LEU A 161 -14.01 14.33 -6.97
N ALA A 162 -15.24 14.44 -7.48
CA ALA A 162 -16.41 14.87 -6.69
C ALA A 162 -16.72 13.89 -5.54
N GLU A 163 -16.67 12.56 -5.80
CA GLU A 163 -16.87 11.58 -4.75
C GLU A 163 -15.78 11.66 -3.68
N LEU A 164 -14.52 11.84 -4.09
CA LEU A 164 -13.40 11.98 -3.16
C LEU A 164 -13.49 13.28 -2.34
N ALA A 165 -13.85 14.42 -2.98
CA ALA A 165 -14.06 15.68 -2.30
C ALA A 165 -15.17 15.61 -1.25
N ALA A 166 -16.30 14.96 -1.60
CA ALA A 166 -17.40 14.75 -0.66
C ALA A 166 -16.98 13.89 0.53
N GLU A 167 -16.21 12.83 0.28
CA GLU A 167 -15.73 11.95 1.36
C GLU A 167 -14.68 12.63 2.24
N ILE A 168 -13.79 13.45 1.66
CA ILE A 168 -12.82 14.26 2.43
C ILE A 168 -13.58 15.20 3.37
N ARG A 169 -14.60 15.92 2.88
CA ARG A 169 -15.44 16.78 3.73
C ARG A 169 -16.08 15.99 4.87
N ARG A 170 -16.69 14.85 4.56
CA ARG A 170 -17.31 13.97 5.58
C ARG A 170 -16.31 13.54 6.66
N LEU A 171 -15.06 13.29 6.29
CA LEU A 171 -14.02 12.88 7.23
C LEU A 171 -13.45 14.05 8.05
N THR A 172 -13.50 15.28 7.55
CA THR A 172 -12.97 16.46 8.23
C THR A 172 -14.01 17.16 9.13
N GLU A 173 -15.28 17.15 8.75
CA GLU A 173 -16.34 17.86 9.46
C GLU A 173 -16.93 17.04 10.64
N GLY A 174 -16.55 15.76 10.79
CA GLY A 174 -17.07 14.86 11.85
C GLY A 174 -18.49 14.35 11.54
N PRO A 175 -18.97 13.34 12.23
CA PRO A 175 -20.30 12.80 11.99
C PRO A 175 -21.35 13.77 12.51
N ASP A 176 -21.99 14.50 11.62
CA ASP A 176 -23.30 15.06 11.90
C ASP A 176 -24.27 13.88 12.09
N THR A 177 -24.97 13.88 13.18
CA THR A 177 -25.75 12.76 13.75
C THR A 177 -26.85 12.31 12.80
N ALA A 178 -26.55 11.39 11.89
CA ALA A 178 -27.56 10.59 11.22
C ALA A 178 -27.42 9.14 11.67
N VAL A 179 -28.20 8.79 12.67
CA VAL A 179 -28.40 7.41 13.15
C VAL A 179 -29.03 6.60 12.02
N ILE A 180 -28.22 5.78 11.36
CA ILE A 180 -28.76 4.72 10.49
C ILE A 180 -28.92 3.49 11.38
N PRO A 181 -30.13 2.93 11.54
CA PRO A 181 -30.34 1.75 12.36
C PRO A 181 -29.66 0.55 11.68
N VAL A 182 -28.66 0.00 12.34
CA VAL A 182 -28.04 -1.26 11.94
C VAL A 182 -29.00 -2.38 12.36
N SER A 183 -29.74 -2.90 11.41
CA SER A 183 -30.52 -4.13 11.60
C SER A 183 -29.56 -5.31 11.63
N HIS A 184 -29.29 -5.82 12.82
CA HIS A 184 -28.62 -7.09 13.03
C HIS A 184 -29.58 -8.25 12.67
N ALA A 185 -29.37 -8.86 11.53
CA ALA A 185 -29.86 -10.21 11.28
C ALA A 185 -28.64 -11.09 10.93
N LEU A 186 -28.04 -11.64 11.98
CA LEU A 186 -27.04 -12.71 11.87
C LEU A 186 -27.80 -14.02 11.63
N ALA A 187 -27.81 -14.49 10.35
CA ALA A 187 -28.02 -15.90 10.06
C ALA A 187 -26.61 -16.58 10.06
N PRO A 188 -26.45 -17.75 10.73
CA PRO A 188 -25.18 -18.45 10.71
C PRO A 188 -24.94 -19.05 9.34
N ALA A 189 -23.97 -18.48 8.60
CA ALA A 189 -23.54 -19.04 7.34
C ALA A 189 -22.80 -20.37 7.59
N ALA A 190 -23.26 -21.42 6.92
CA ALA A 190 -22.61 -22.72 6.88
C ALA A 190 -21.15 -22.57 6.42
N ARG A 191 -20.23 -23.24 7.14
CA ARG A 191 -18.81 -23.28 6.79
C ARG A 191 -18.64 -23.88 5.39
N PRO A 192 -18.05 -23.16 4.43
CA PRO A 192 -17.68 -23.77 3.16
C PRO A 192 -16.53 -24.76 3.41
N SER A 193 -16.68 -25.94 2.85
CA SER A 193 -15.65 -26.97 2.79
C SER A 193 -14.38 -26.41 2.13
N SER A 194 -13.23 -26.69 2.74
CA SER A 194 -11.90 -26.22 2.34
C SER A 194 -11.64 -26.35 0.84
N PRO A 195 -11.14 -25.30 0.17
CA PRO A 195 -10.72 -25.40 -1.22
C PRO A 195 -9.47 -26.27 -1.36
N PRO A 196 -9.25 -26.92 -2.52
CA PRO A 196 -8.10 -27.78 -2.73
C PRO A 196 -6.78 -27.02 -2.63
N LYS A 197 -5.90 -27.46 -1.75
CA LYS A 197 -4.58 -26.89 -1.49
C LYS A 197 -3.72 -26.95 -2.75
N ARG A 198 -3.33 -25.81 -3.30
CA ARG A 198 -2.35 -25.73 -4.40
C ARG A 198 -0.94 -25.96 -3.83
N PRO A 199 -0.17 -26.94 -4.32
CA PRO A 199 1.11 -27.37 -3.70
C PRO A 199 2.22 -26.29 -3.74
N ARG A 200 2.18 -25.33 -4.65
CA ARG A 200 3.23 -24.30 -4.83
C ARG A 200 3.22 -23.24 -3.71
N ASN A 201 2.06 -22.82 -3.24
CA ASN A 201 1.96 -21.80 -2.18
C ASN A 201 2.44 -22.35 -0.82
N GLN A 202 2.23 -23.63 -0.57
CA GLN A 202 2.63 -24.26 0.68
C GLN A 202 4.16 -24.37 0.78
N ALA A 203 4.85 -24.57 -0.35
CA ALA A 203 6.32 -24.61 -0.41
C ALA A 203 6.94 -23.22 -0.13
N ILE A 204 6.41 -22.16 -0.72
CA ILE A 204 6.90 -20.78 -0.48
C ILE A 204 6.69 -20.38 0.98
N MET A 205 5.52 -20.63 1.55
CA MET A 205 5.23 -20.33 2.95
C MET A 205 6.13 -21.10 3.90
N SER A 206 6.41 -22.39 3.62
CA SER A 206 7.34 -23.19 4.42
C SER A 206 8.76 -22.65 4.33
N THR A 207 9.17 -22.11 3.18
CA THR A 207 10.49 -21.49 2.99
C THR A 207 10.62 -20.20 3.81
N ILE A 208 9.60 -19.32 3.77
CA ILE A 208 9.58 -18.08 4.56
C ILE A 208 9.66 -18.39 6.05
N SER A 209 8.80 -19.31 6.55
CA SER A 209 8.78 -19.70 7.96
C SER A 209 10.14 -20.24 8.43
N LYS A 210 10.73 -21.15 7.65
CA LYS A 210 12.06 -21.69 7.96
C LYS A 210 13.16 -20.63 7.99
N SER A 211 13.15 -19.69 7.04
CA SER A 211 14.12 -18.60 7.01
C SER A 211 13.97 -17.67 8.20
N LEU A 212 12.75 -17.38 8.62
CA LEU A 212 12.49 -16.57 9.82
C LEU A 212 12.88 -17.33 11.11
N GLU A 213 12.57 -18.62 11.20
CA GLU A 213 13.01 -19.49 12.29
C GLU A 213 14.54 -19.52 12.41
N GLU A 214 15.24 -19.60 11.27
CA GLU A 214 16.71 -19.56 11.23
C GLU A 214 17.24 -18.20 11.72
N ILE A 215 16.61 -17.08 11.37
CA ILE A 215 16.96 -15.77 11.91
C ILE A 215 16.80 -15.73 13.44
N MET A 216 15.76 -16.37 13.98
CA MET A 216 15.54 -16.40 15.43
C MET A 216 16.53 -17.28 16.20
N THR A 217 17.39 -18.05 15.51
CA THR A 217 18.53 -18.74 16.15
C THR A 217 19.71 -17.83 16.42
N LEU A 218 19.70 -16.59 15.95
CA LEU A 218 20.74 -15.60 16.23
C LEU A 218 20.68 -15.19 17.71
N ASP A 219 21.84 -15.11 18.34
CA ASP A 219 21.94 -14.64 19.72
C ASP A 219 21.35 -13.24 19.85
N GLY A 220 20.44 -13.08 20.80
CA GLY A 220 19.75 -11.82 21.05
C GLY A 220 18.63 -11.48 20.08
N ALA A 221 18.29 -12.33 19.10
CA ALA A 221 17.13 -12.08 18.23
C ALA A 221 15.86 -11.95 19.06
N VAL A 222 15.14 -10.85 18.87
CA VAL A 222 13.87 -10.51 19.54
C VAL A 222 12.69 -10.83 18.63
N ALA A 223 12.79 -10.42 17.37
CA ALA A 223 11.76 -10.61 16.37
C ALA A 223 12.35 -10.49 14.96
N ALA A 224 11.72 -11.16 13.99
CA ALA A 224 12.09 -11.07 12.58
C ALA A 224 10.87 -11.02 11.66
N ALA A 225 11.02 -10.38 10.50
CA ALA A 225 9.98 -10.28 9.49
C ALA A 225 10.56 -10.33 8.08
N LEU A 226 9.77 -10.84 7.13
CA LEU A 226 9.95 -10.62 5.71
C LEU A 226 8.89 -9.62 5.26
N VAL A 227 9.31 -8.52 4.65
CA VAL A 227 8.47 -7.36 4.35
C VAL A 227 8.52 -7.04 2.87
N ASP A 228 7.36 -6.75 2.31
CA ASP A 228 7.25 -6.10 1.02
C ASP A 228 7.23 -4.59 1.21
N TRP A 229 8.33 -3.92 0.84
CA TRP A 229 8.43 -2.47 1.06
C TRP A 229 7.60 -1.64 0.07
N GLU A 230 7.12 -2.20 -1.03
CA GLU A 230 6.22 -1.50 -1.94
C GLU A 230 4.84 -1.32 -1.30
N SER A 231 4.29 -2.39 -0.73
CA SER A 231 2.99 -2.38 -0.05
C SER A 231 3.07 -2.05 1.45
N GLY A 232 4.23 -2.23 2.07
CA GLY A 232 4.42 -2.13 3.53
C GLY A 232 3.87 -3.31 4.32
N LEU A 233 3.44 -4.39 3.64
CA LEU A 233 2.89 -5.58 4.29
C LEU A 233 3.98 -6.61 4.61
N THR A 234 3.83 -7.28 5.74
CA THR A 234 4.67 -8.41 6.13
C THR A 234 4.21 -9.69 5.42
N LEU A 235 5.15 -10.43 4.82
CA LEU A 235 4.92 -11.75 4.23
C LEU A 235 5.04 -12.87 5.25
N GLY A 236 5.70 -12.59 6.36
CA GLY A 236 5.84 -13.45 7.52
C GLY A 236 6.49 -12.70 8.66
N THR A 237 6.14 -13.06 9.88
CA THR A 237 6.68 -12.51 11.12
C THR A 237 6.94 -13.64 12.10
N ILE A 238 7.92 -13.47 12.99
CA ILE A 238 8.21 -14.39 14.08
C ILE A 238 8.78 -13.59 15.26
N GLY A 239 8.50 -14.02 16.48
CA GLY A 239 8.93 -13.35 17.70
C GLY A 239 8.10 -12.10 17.99
N GLY A 240 8.65 -11.19 18.78
CA GLY A 240 7.93 -10.05 19.37
C GLY A 240 7.24 -10.44 20.69
N ASN A 241 6.80 -9.44 21.43
CA ASN A 241 6.07 -9.58 22.68
C ASN A 241 5.17 -8.36 22.91
N SER A 242 4.51 -8.28 24.06
CA SER A 242 3.63 -7.14 24.40
C SER A 242 4.33 -5.77 24.41
N GLY A 243 5.67 -5.73 24.45
CA GLY A 243 6.47 -4.51 24.39
C GLY A 243 7.12 -4.23 23.04
N PHE A 244 7.01 -5.17 22.07
CA PHE A 244 7.61 -5.04 20.74
C PHE A 244 6.71 -5.62 19.66
N ASP A 245 5.95 -4.73 19.01
CA ASP A 245 5.09 -5.07 17.87
C ASP A 245 5.95 -5.17 16.59
N ILE A 246 6.21 -6.40 16.16
CA ILE A 246 7.04 -6.70 14.98
C ILE A 246 6.38 -6.20 13.69
N GLU A 247 5.06 -6.21 13.59
CA GLU A 247 4.35 -5.79 12.38
C GLU A 247 4.41 -4.27 12.22
N LEU A 248 4.20 -3.54 13.31
CA LEU A 248 4.36 -2.08 13.34
C LEU A 248 5.81 -1.68 13.03
N ALA A 249 6.80 -2.35 13.65
CA ALA A 249 8.21 -2.07 13.41
C ALA A 249 8.62 -2.38 11.95
N ALA A 250 8.20 -3.52 11.41
CA ALA A 250 8.46 -3.94 10.04
C ALA A 250 7.83 -2.98 9.01
N SER A 251 6.58 -2.60 9.23
CA SER A 251 5.88 -1.63 8.39
C SER A 251 6.55 -0.25 8.42
N GLY A 252 6.94 0.24 9.60
CA GLY A 252 7.65 1.52 9.77
C GLY A 252 9.00 1.55 9.03
N ASN A 253 9.75 0.45 9.04
CA ASN A 253 11.03 0.33 8.33
C ASN A 253 10.90 0.39 6.80
N THR A 254 9.72 0.19 6.24
CA THR A 254 9.44 0.42 4.82
C THR A 254 9.76 1.85 4.40
N GLY A 255 9.42 2.84 5.23
CA GLY A 255 9.75 4.25 4.99
C GLY A 255 11.26 4.48 4.93
N VAL A 256 12.04 3.84 5.82
CA VAL A 256 13.51 3.94 5.84
C VAL A 256 14.12 3.40 4.55
N VAL A 257 13.69 2.21 4.10
CA VAL A 257 14.17 1.60 2.85
C VAL A 257 13.83 2.48 1.64
N LYS A 258 12.58 2.93 1.52
CA LYS A 258 12.12 3.81 0.43
C LYS A 258 12.92 5.10 0.39
N SER A 259 13.10 5.76 1.54
CA SER A 259 13.86 7.01 1.63
C SER A 259 15.30 6.83 1.17
N LYS A 260 15.99 5.79 1.65
CA LYS A 260 17.38 5.53 1.27
C LYS A 260 17.54 5.19 -0.20
N MET A 261 16.68 4.35 -0.76
CA MET A 261 16.70 4.02 -2.20
C MET A 261 16.46 5.24 -3.08
N ARG A 262 15.59 6.17 -2.65
CA ARG A 262 15.38 7.43 -3.35
C ARG A 262 16.64 8.28 -3.36
N VAL A 263 17.24 8.53 -2.19
CA VAL A 263 18.46 9.35 -2.07
C VAL A 263 19.60 8.78 -2.92
N MET A 264 19.76 7.46 -2.97
CA MET A 264 20.77 6.83 -3.83
C MET A 264 20.54 7.12 -5.31
N ARG A 265 19.28 7.07 -5.77
CA ARG A 265 18.92 7.43 -7.16
C ARG A 265 19.18 8.90 -7.47
N GLU A 266 18.80 9.80 -6.57
CA GLU A 266 19.01 11.25 -6.73
C GLU A 266 20.50 11.63 -6.79
N LEU A 267 21.32 10.93 -6.01
CA LEU A 267 22.77 11.12 -5.98
C LEU A 267 23.51 10.35 -7.09
N GLY A 268 22.81 9.55 -7.89
CA GLY A 268 23.43 8.71 -8.91
C GLY A 268 24.38 7.64 -8.33
N ILE A 269 24.19 7.21 -7.08
CA ILE A 269 24.99 6.17 -6.45
C ILE A 269 24.61 4.82 -7.06
N PRO A 270 25.52 4.14 -7.78
CA PRO A 270 25.22 2.85 -8.39
C PRO A 270 25.22 1.72 -7.35
N GLY A 271 24.56 0.61 -7.68
CA GLY A 271 24.50 -0.60 -6.87
C GLY A 271 23.26 -0.71 -5.99
N ALA A 272 23.24 -1.75 -5.16
CA ALA A 272 22.15 -2.05 -4.25
C ALA A 272 22.58 -1.83 -2.78
N ILE A 273 21.58 -1.62 -1.93
CA ILE A 273 21.81 -1.59 -0.47
C ILE A 273 22.04 -3.04 -0.02
N GLU A 274 23.19 -3.30 0.59
CA GLU A 274 23.44 -4.61 1.21
C GLU A 274 22.62 -4.79 2.49
N ASP A 275 22.71 -3.82 3.40
CA ASP A 275 21.87 -3.75 4.59
C ASP A 275 21.77 -2.31 5.12
N ILE A 276 20.78 -2.05 5.96
CA ILE A 276 20.61 -0.82 6.73
C ILE A 276 20.63 -1.21 8.20
N LEU A 277 21.55 -0.65 8.97
CA LEU A 277 21.65 -0.85 10.40
C LEU A 277 21.16 0.40 11.13
N ILE A 278 20.20 0.23 12.02
CA ILE A 278 19.76 1.25 12.97
C ILE A 278 20.18 0.78 14.35
N THR A 279 21.06 1.56 14.98
CA THR A 279 21.56 1.28 16.34
C THR A 279 20.77 2.11 17.33
N LEU A 280 19.95 1.46 18.13
CA LEU A 280 19.25 2.06 19.26
C LEU A 280 20.07 1.86 20.55
N GLU A 281 19.58 2.40 21.66
CA GLU A 281 20.23 2.26 22.96
C GLU A 281 20.37 0.79 23.38
N SER A 282 19.28 0.01 23.28
CA SER A 282 19.20 -1.39 23.72
C SER A 282 19.09 -2.41 22.59
N GLN A 283 18.91 -1.99 21.34
CA GLN A 283 18.64 -2.87 20.21
C GLN A 283 19.43 -2.47 18.97
N TYR A 284 19.72 -3.49 18.13
CA TYR A 284 20.06 -3.31 16.73
C TYR A 284 18.87 -3.68 15.87
N HIS A 285 18.53 -2.83 14.92
CA HIS A 285 17.56 -3.11 13.87
C HIS A 285 18.29 -3.28 12.55
N LEU A 286 18.33 -4.48 12.03
CA LEU A 286 19.00 -4.81 10.78
C LEU A 286 17.97 -5.09 9.70
N ILE A 287 18.06 -4.33 8.61
CA ILE A 287 17.17 -4.40 7.44
C ILE A 287 18.01 -4.82 6.26
N ARG A 288 17.66 -5.91 5.60
CA ARG A 288 18.39 -6.43 4.45
C ARG A 288 17.49 -6.57 3.23
N PRO A 289 17.55 -5.63 2.26
CA PRO A 289 16.88 -5.78 0.98
C PRO A 289 17.36 -7.03 0.24
N LEU A 290 16.44 -7.75 -0.41
CA LEU A 290 16.80 -8.99 -1.09
C LEU A 290 17.29 -8.71 -2.52
N ALA A 291 18.46 -9.20 -2.87
CA ALA A 291 19.05 -8.98 -4.20
C ALA A 291 18.21 -9.63 -5.33
N ARG A 292 17.62 -10.81 -5.08
CA ARG A 292 16.81 -11.53 -6.07
C ARG A 292 15.36 -11.06 -6.15
N ASN A 293 14.85 -10.41 -5.11
CA ASN A 293 13.50 -9.87 -5.02
C ASN A 293 13.56 -8.44 -4.49
N PRO A 294 13.89 -7.45 -5.33
CA PRO A 294 14.20 -6.09 -4.91
C PRO A 294 13.05 -5.36 -4.19
N SER A 295 11.82 -5.85 -4.28
CA SER A 295 10.67 -5.33 -3.53
C SER A 295 10.56 -5.84 -2.10
N LEU A 296 11.45 -6.77 -1.69
CA LEU A 296 11.40 -7.39 -0.37
C LEU A 296 12.63 -7.04 0.46
N PHE A 297 12.44 -7.03 1.78
CA PHE A 297 13.57 -7.04 2.73
C PHE A 297 13.31 -7.97 3.90
N LEU A 298 14.38 -8.57 4.41
CA LEU A 298 14.41 -9.22 5.70
C LEU A 298 14.68 -8.16 6.78
N TYR A 299 13.98 -8.27 7.90
CA TYR A 299 14.15 -7.41 9.06
C TYR A 299 14.36 -8.27 10.31
N VAL A 300 15.28 -7.86 11.18
CA VAL A 300 15.47 -8.45 12.50
C VAL A 300 15.78 -7.38 13.53
N ALA A 301 15.11 -7.46 14.68
CA ALA A 301 15.43 -6.74 15.88
C ALA A 301 16.26 -7.64 16.81
N ILE A 302 17.38 -7.13 17.30
CA ILE A 302 18.36 -7.86 18.10
C ILE A 302 18.64 -7.09 19.40
N ASP A 303 18.52 -7.74 20.54
CA ASP A 303 18.96 -7.22 21.83
C ASP A 303 20.48 -6.99 21.81
N LYS A 304 20.88 -5.76 22.02
CA LYS A 304 22.28 -5.31 21.92
C LYS A 304 23.19 -5.94 22.97
N SER A 305 22.65 -6.28 24.14
CA SER A 305 23.42 -6.89 25.23
C SER A 305 23.78 -8.37 24.96
N ARG A 306 23.04 -9.02 24.09
CA ARG A 306 23.17 -10.46 23.78
C ARG A 306 23.61 -10.74 22.34
N GLY A 307 23.39 -9.78 21.44
CA GLY A 307 23.56 -9.96 20.02
C GLY A 307 24.97 -9.69 19.51
N ASN A 308 25.42 -10.51 18.57
CA ASN A 308 26.63 -10.27 17.78
C ASN A 308 26.28 -9.78 16.39
N LEU A 309 26.42 -8.47 16.17
CA LEU A 309 26.07 -7.82 14.92
C LEU A 309 26.81 -8.39 13.69
N GLY A 310 28.10 -8.68 13.82
CA GLY A 310 28.90 -9.22 12.71
C GLY A 310 28.39 -10.61 12.28
N LEU A 311 28.11 -11.46 13.25
CA LEU A 311 27.51 -12.77 13.01
C LEU A 311 26.11 -12.68 12.43
N ALA A 312 25.29 -11.75 12.94
CA ALA A 312 23.95 -11.50 12.44
C ALA A 312 23.96 -11.11 10.95
N ARG A 313 24.81 -10.16 10.55
CA ARG A 313 24.96 -9.73 9.14
C ARG A 313 25.41 -10.91 8.24
N HIS A 314 26.37 -11.71 8.71
CA HIS A 314 26.85 -12.87 7.96
C HIS A 314 25.75 -13.93 7.78
N ARG A 315 25.03 -14.25 8.85
CA ARG A 315 23.93 -15.24 8.82
C ARG A 315 22.77 -14.77 7.96
N MET A 316 22.37 -13.49 8.06
CA MET A 316 21.32 -12.93 7.23
C MET A 316 21.61 -13.03 5.73
N ARG A 317 22.88 -12.89 5.32
CA ARG A 317 23.31 -13.10 3.94
C ARG A 317 23.10 -14.55 3.50
N GLY A 318 23.50 -15.52 4.31
CA GLY A 318 23.28 -16.95 4.00
C GLY A 318 21.81 -17.33 3.91
N ILE A 319 20.97 -16.76 4.80
CA ILE A 319 19.51 -16.97 4.78
C ILE A 319 18.88 -16.38 3.51
N GLU A 320 19.29 -15.17 3.11
CA GLU A 320 18.88 -14.56 1.84
C GLU A 320 19.17 -15.46 0.63
N ASP A 321 20.38 -16.02 0.56
CA ASP A 321 20.80 -16.90 -0.53
C ASP A 321 19.96 -18.19 -0.59
N GLY A 322 19.50 -18.68 0.55
CA GLY A 322 18.62 -19.83 0.69
C GLY A 322 17.13 -19.55 0.44
N LEU A 323 16.71 -18.29 0.46
CA LEU A 323 15.31 -17.87 0.36
C LEU A 323 14.83 -17.91 -1.10
N LYS A 324 14.15 -19.00 -1.48
CA LYS A 324 13.56 -19.19 -2.81
C LYS A 324 12.08 -18.82 -2.76
N LEU A 325 11.72 -17.67 -3.35
CA LEU A 325 10.38 -17.11 -3.40
C LEU A 325 9.80 -17.16 -4.82
#